data_bb0137e11e91a1925145651426cf692c
#
_entry.id   bb0137e11e91a1925145651426cf692c
#
_cell.length_a   1.000
_cell.length_b   1.000
_cell.length_c   1.000
_cell.angle_alpha   90.00
_cell.angle_beta   90.00
_cell.angle_gamma   90.00
#
_symmetry.space_group_name_H-M   'P 1'
#
loop_
_entity.id
_entity.type
_entity.pdbx_description
1 polymer ?
#
loop_
_entity_poly.entity_id
_entity_poly.type
_entity_poly.pdbx_seq_one_letter_code
_entity_poly.pdbx_strand_id
1 'polypeptide(L)'
;MMVRGEDEMKKLLEKIFASRAQTRVIQHFLDRPNDFFNLSRVAKETGLAHSTIHRVMQPLVDMGIVKEIKVGQQIRLFILEKEDAKSKIIAEFYDNVRPHLE
;
A
#
# COMPACT_ATOMS: atom_id res chain seq x y z
N MET A 1 -22.10 -22.89 0.13
CA MET A 1 -22.19 -21.96 1.21
C MET A 1 -20.88 -21.47 1.64
N MET A 2 -20.12 -22.34 2.22
CA MET A 2 -18.78 -22.01 2.74
C MET A 2 -17.85 -21.55 1.64
N VAL A 3 -17.98 -22.15 0.48
CA VAL A 3 -17.12 -21.85 -0.66
C VAL A 3 -17.17 -20.38 -1.02
N ARG A 4 -18.35 -19.79 -0.94
CA ARG A 4 -18.50 -18.37 -1.29
C ARG A 4 -17.71 -17.47 -0.36
N GLY A 5 -17.72 -17.76 0.94
CA GLY A 5 -16.97 -16.97 1.89
C GLY A 5 -15.48 -17.07 1.67
N GLU A 6 -15.00 -18.27 1.35
CA GLU A 6 -13.58 -18.49 1.06
C GLU A 6 -13.15 -17.74 -0.19
N ASP A 7 -13.99 -17.77 -1.23
CA ASP A 7 -13.69 -17.06 -2.47
C ASP A 7 -13.63 -15.55 -2.26
N GLU A 8 -14.53 -15.02 -1.45
CA GLU A 8 -14.55 -13.60 -1.17
C GLU A 8 -13.32 -13.17 -0.38
N MET A 9 -12.91 -13.97 0.60
CA MET A 9 -11.70 -13.68 1.37
C MET A 9 -10.46 -13.70 0.48
N LYS A 10 -10.38 -14.67 -0.42
CA LYS A 10 -9.31 -14.76 -1.37
C LYS A 10 -9.22 -13.51 -2.23
N LYS A 11 -10.38 -13.07 -2.72
CA LYS A 11 -10.43 -11.87 -3.55
C LYS A 11 -10.00 -10.62 -2.80
N LEU A 12 -10.35 -10.54 -1.52
CA LEU A 12 -9.97 -9.38 -0.72
C LEU A 12 -8.47 -9.31 -0.53
N LEU A 13 -7.84 -10.43 -0.19
CA LEU A 13 -6.38 -10.47 -0.05
C LEU A 13 -5.69 -10.20 -1.37
N GLU A 14 -6.23 -10.72 -2.45
CA GLU A 14 -5.67 -10.50 -3.78
C GLU A 14 -5.78 -9.04 -4.20
N LYS A 15 -6.77 -8.31 -3.73
CA LYS A 15 -6.86 -6.88 -4.01
C LYS A 15 -5.75 -6.11 -3.31
N ILE A 16 -5.45 -6.46 -2.08
CA ILE A 16 -4.41 -5.78 -1.31
C ILE A 16 -3.02 -6.18 -1.80
N PHE A 17 -2.81 -7.47 -1.98
CA PHE A 17 -1.51 -8.01 -2.40
C PHE A 17 -1.57 -8.51 -3.84
N ALA A 18 -2.12 -7.68 -4.72
CA ALA A 18 -2.43 -8.05 -6.09
C ALA A 18 -1.19 -8.46 -6.89
N SER A 19 -0.04 -7.88 -6.55
CA SER A 19 1.19 -8.17 -7.26
C SER A 19 2.36 -7.95 -6.31
N ARG A 20 3.53 -8.48 -6.71
CA ARG A 20 4.76 -8.23 -5.98
C ARG A 20 5.04 -6.73 -5.89
N ALA A 21 4.82 -6.01 -6.96
CA ALA A 21 5.06 -4.58 -6.99
C ALA A 21 4.16 -3.83 -6.01
N GLN A 22 2.87 -4.15 -6.01
CA GLN A 22 1.92 -3.50 -5.10
C GLN A 22 2.27 -3.81 -3.65
N THR A 23 2.62 -5.05 -3.35
CA THR A 23 3.02 -5.46 -2.01
C THR A 23 4.28 -4.71 -1.57
N ARG A 24 5.25 -4.55 -2.47
CA ARG A 24 6.47 -3.81 -2.17
C ARG A 24 6.17 -2.34 -1.85
N VAL A 25 5.24 -1.74 -2.58
CA VAL A 25 4.86 -0.34 -2.31
C VAL A 25 4.15 -0.23 -0.96
N ILE A 26 3.27 -1.17 -0.63
CA ILE A 26 2.63 -1.19 0.69
C ILE A 26 3.69 -1.24 1.78
N GLN A 27 4.67 -2.13 1.65
CA GLN A 27 5.74 -2.26 2.65
C GLN A 27 6.53 -0.97 2.79
N HIS A 28 6.78 -0.29 1.68
CA HIS A 28 7.49 1.00 1.71
C HIS A 28 6.76 2.01 2.61
N PHE A 29 5.44 2.09 2.51
CA PHE A 29 4.68 2.99 3.35
C PHE A 29 4.57 2.51 4.78
N LEU A 30 4.52 1.20 4.99
CA LEU A 30 4.51 0.64 6.35
C LEU A 30 5.83 0.90 7.07
N ASP A 31 6.94 0.88 6.35
CA ASP A 31 8.25 1.16 6.93
C ASP A 31 8.42 2.64 7.31
N ARG A 32 7.67 3.51 6.65
CA ARG A 32 7.75 4.95 6.89
C ARG A 32 6.35 5.57 6.99
N PRO A 33 5.61 5.22 8.03
CA PRO A 33 4.18 5.54 8.08
C PRO A 33 3.87 7.02 8.28
N ASN A 34 4.85 7.83 8.65
CA ASN A 34 4.64 9.25 8.91
C ASN A 34 5.21 10.16 7.84
N ASP A 35 5.79 9.59 6.79
CA ASP A 35 6.46 10.36 5.76
C ASP A 35 5.60 10.52 4.52
N PHE A 36 5.74 11.68 3.88
CA PHE A 36 5.11 11.95 2.59
C PHE A 36 6.10 11.64 1.47
N PHE A 37 5.58 11.06 0.39
CA PHE A 37 6.41 10.70 -0.76
C PHE A 37 5.74 11.13 -2.06
N ASN A 38 6.52 11.70 -2.98
CA ASN A 38 6.04 11.83 -4.34
C ASN A 38 6.30 10.54 -5.11
N LEU A 39 5.73 10.42 -6.30
CA LEU A 39 5.84 9.18 -7.09
C LEU A 39 7.29 8.84 -7.45
N SER A 40 8.08 9.86 -7.77
CA SER A 40 9.48 9.64 -8.13
C SER A 40 10.27 9.04 -6.99
N ARG A 41 10.01 9.50 -5.78
CA ARG A 41 10.72 8.99 -4.61
C ARG A 41 10.29 7.56 -4.28
N VAL A 42 9.01 7.26 -4.43
CA VAL A 42 8.55 5.89 -4.23
C VAL A 42 9.22 4.96 -5.22
N ALA A 43 9.29 5.38 -6.50
CA ALA A 43 9.95 4.59 -7.53
C ALA A 43 11.42 4.37 -7.19
N LYS A 44 12.11 5.42 -6.79
CA LYS A 44 13.53 5.35 -6.45
C LYS A 44 13.78 4.41 -5.28
N GLU A 45 12.99 4.54 -4.22
CA GLU A 45 13.23 3.77 -2.99
C GLU A 45 12.77 2.33 -3.09
N THR A 46 11.79 2.04 -3.93
CA THR A 46 11.35 0.66 -4.14
C THR A 46 12.11 -0.05 -5.24
N GLY A 47 12.80 0.71 -6.09
CA GLY A 47 13.49 0.14 -7.26
C GLY A 47 12.53 -0.23 -8.38
N LEU A 48 11.29 0.23 -8.35
CA LEU A 48 10.30 -0.08 -9.36
C LEU A 48 10.26 1.02 -10.42
N ALA A 49 9.86 0.64 -11.64
CA ALA A 49 9.72 1.59 -12.72
C ALA A 49 8.59 2.58 -12.45
N HIS A 50 8.71 3.80 -12.98
CA HIS A 50 7.67 4.82 -12.81
C HIS A 50 6.31 4.35 -13.29
N SER A 51 6.26 3.66 -14.43
CA SER A 51 5.01 3.14 -14.97
C SER A 51 4.36 2.14 -14.01
N THR A 52 5.18 1.33 -13.35
CA THR A 52 4.70 0.37 -12.37
C THR A 52 4.12 1.10 -11.16
N ILE A 53 4.82 2.14 -10.67
CA ILE A 53 4.34 2.92 -9.54
C ILE A 53 2.99 3.57 -9.85
N HIS A 54 2.85 4.17 -11.04
CA HIS A 54 1.58 4.76 -11.44
C HIS A 54 0.45 3.72 -11.43
N ARG A 55 0.74 2.52 -11.91
CA ARG A 55 -0.26 1.47 -12.00
C ARG A 55 -0.71 0.96 -10.63
N VAL A 56 0.21 0.83 -9.68
CA VAL A 56 -0.13 0.24 -8.39
C VAL A 56 -0.60 1.28 -7.36
N MET A 57 -0.26 2.55 -7.54
CA MET A 57 -0.60 3.56 -6.56
C MET A 57 -2.10 3.83 -6.48
N GLN A 58 -2.77 3.90 -7.63
CA GLN A 58 -4.20 4.22 -7.65
C GLN A 58 -5.04 3.19 -6.88
N PRO A 59 -4.84 1.88 -7.06
CA PRO A 59 -5.57 0.91 -6.24
C PRO A 59 -5.37 1.11 -4.74
N LEU A 60 -4.17 1.47 -4.31
CA LEU A 60 -3.90 1.70 -2.88
C LEU A 60 -4.63 2.92 -2.36
N VAL A 61 -4.73 3.96 -3.15
CA VAL A 61 -5.51 5.15 -2.80
C VAL A 61 -7.00 4.81 -2.76
N ASP A 62 -7.48 4.07 -3.76
CA ASP A 62 -8.88 3.70 -3.85
C ASP A 62 -9.31 2.82 -2.68
N MET A 63 -8.42 1.98 -2.18
CA MET A 63 -8.70 1.13 -1.02
C MET A 63 -8.57 1.87 0.31
N GLY A 64 -8.06 3.10 0.29
CA GLY A 64 -7.87 3.89 1.50
C GLY A 64 -6.63 3.53 2.30
N ILE A 65 -5.74 2.70 1.76
CA ILE A 65 -4.50 2.34 2.46
C ILE A 65 -3.49 3.47 2.40
N VAL A 66 -3.44 4.15 1.27
CA VAL A 66 -2.58 5.31 1.05
C VAL A 66 -3.46 6.51 0.77
N LYS A 67 -3.09 7.64 1.33
CA LYS A 67 -3.79 8.91 1.13
C LYS A 67 -2.99 9.77 0.18
N GLU A 68 -3.68 10.33 -0.81
CA GLU A 68 -3.07 11.28 -1.74
C GLU A 68 -3.39 12.69 -1.30
N ILE A 69 -2.37 13.55 -1.28
CA ILE A 69 -2.51 14.96 -0.98
C ILE A 69 -1.93 15.74 -2.15
N LYS A 70 -2.71 16.67 -2.68
CA LYS A 70 -2.26 17.52 -3.76
C LYS A 70 -1.80 18.86 -3.20
N VAL A 71 -0.60 19.27 -3.59
CA VAL A 71 -0.05 20.56 -3.20
C VAL A 71 0.07 21.39 -4.46
N GLY A 72 -0.76 22.44 -4.55
CA GLY A 72 -0.87 23.22 -5.77
C GLY A 72 -1.49 22.37 -6.87
N GLN A 73 -1.07 22.60 -8.12
CA GLN A 73 -1.67 21.91 -9.25
C GLN A 73 -0.84 20.73 -9.77
N GLN A 74 0.41 20.63 -9.34
CA GLN A 74 1.33 19.67 -9.96
C GLN A 74 1.95 18.68 -9.00
N ILE A 75 1.97 18.99 -7.72
CA ILE A 75 2.64 18.11 -6.75
C ILE A 75 1.63 17.19 -6.10
N ARG A 76 1.90 15.88 -6.24
CA ARG A 76 1.10 14.84 -5.61
C ARG A 76 1.96 14.15 -4.55
N LEU A 77 1.49 14.15 -3.31
CA LEU A 77 2.18 13.49 -2.22
C LEU A 77 1.32 12.36 -1.68
N PHE A 78 1.97 11.31 -1.22
CA PHE A 78 1.30 10.11 -0.73
C PHE A 78 1.84 9.76 0.64
N ILE A 79 0.95 9.34 1.53
CA ILE A 79 1.29 8.93 2.89
C ILE A 79 0.38 7.75 3.28
N LEU A 80 0.88 6.89 4.15
CA LEU A 80 0.04 5.82 4.70
C LEU A 80 -1.17 6.44 5.41
N GLU A 81 -2.37 5.93 5.12
CA GLU A 81 -3.58 6.40 5.79
C GLU A 81 -3.74 5.63 7.09
N LYS A 82 -3.13 6.12 8.15
CA LYS A 82 -3.03 5.41 9.43
C LYS A 82 -4.37 5.24 10.14
N GLU A 83 -5.35 6.07 9.81
CA GLU A 83 -6.66 6.00 10.45
C GLU A 83 -7.61 5.03 9.77
N ASP A 84 -7.26 4.55 8.58
CA ASP A 84 -8.04 3.55 7.88
C ASP A 84 -7.91 2.21 8.61
N ALA A 85 -9.04 1.52 8.79
CA ALA A 85 -9.06 0.25 9.52
C ALA A 85 -8.17 -0.80 8.86
N LYS A 86 -8.16 -0.86 7.53
CA LYS A 86 -7.34 -1.83 6.80
C LYS A 86 -5.86 -1.55 7.00
N SER A 87 -5.49 -0.28 6.96
CA SER A 87 -4.10 0.11 7.18
C SER A 87 -3.64 -0.25 8.59
N LYS A 88 -4.49 -0.02 9.57
CA LYS A 88 -4.16 -0.38 10.96
C LYS A 88 -3.92 -1.87 11.12
N ILE A 89 -4.79 -2.67 10.53
CA ILE A 89 -4.69 -4.13 10.63
C ILE A 89 -3.42 -4.63 9.92
N ILE A 90 -3.15 -4.10 8.73
CA ILE A 90 -1.96 -4.49 7.97
C ILE A 90 -0.69 -4.07 8.70
N ALA A 91 -0.66 -2.87 9.24
CA ALA A 91 0.49 -2.37 9.98
C ALA A 91 0.75 -3.22 11.22
N GLU A 92 -0.30 -3.58 11.94
CA GLU A 92 -0.17 -4.42 13.12
C GLU A 92 0.34 -5.81 12.76
N PHE A 93 -0.20 -6.40 11.69
CA PHE A 93 0.27 -7.67 11.19
C PHE A 93 1.76 -7.59 10.82
N TYR A 94 2.13 -6.54 10.10
CA TYR A 94 3.50 -6.34 9.66
C TYR A 94 4.46 -6.25 10.84
N ASP A 95 4.10 -5.45 11.83
CA ASP A 95 4.93 -5.28 13.01
C ASP A 95 5.08 -6.58 13.80
N ASN A 96 4.02 -7.40 13.82
CA ASN A 96 4.05 -8.65 14.56
C ASN A 96 4.79 -9.76 13.84
N VAL A 97 4.73 -9.79 12.50
CA VAL A 97 5.37 -10.87 11.75
C VAL A 97 6.84 -10.59 11.46
N ARG A 98 7.20 -9.33 11.41
CA ARG A 98 8.54 -8.91 11.01
C ARG A 98 9.68 -9.53 11.83
N PRO A 99 9.60 -9.58 13.18
CA PRO A 99 10.69 -10.20 13.95
C PRO A 99 10.88 -11.68 13.65
N HIS A 100 9.86 -12.35 13.14
CA HIS A 100 9.95 -13.77 12.83
C HIS A 100 10.53 -14.05 11.44
N LEU A 101 10.66 -13.02 10.61
CA LEU A 101 11.17 -13.16 9.25
C LEU A 101 12.57 -12.53 9.07
N GLU A 102 12.98 -11.70 9.99
CA GLU A 102 14.30 -11.07 9.95
C GLU A 102 15.40 -11.94 10.65
#